data_8f8f0a4c4717a7572bb83e057c3b9c4b
#
_entry.id   8f8f0a4c4717a7572bb83e057c3b9c4b
#
_cell.length_a   1.000
_cell.length_b   1.000
_cell.length_c   1.000
_cell.angle_alpha   90.00
_cell.angle_beta   90.00
_cell.angle_gamma   90.00
#
_symmetry.space_group_name_H-M   'P 1'
#
loop_
_entity.id
_entity.type
_entity.pdbx_description
1 polymer ?
#
loop_
_entity_poly.entity_id
_entity_poly.type
_entity_poly.pdbx_seq_one_letter_code
_entity_poly.pdbx_strand_id
1 'polypeptide(L)'
;MNTFFLDRLNSEPHALAFAGQSTPWPVALADQSANPALDEALHTHAAAAQALLYPVSAELLATTGRPVDLFGFEPNPARLGAAAAASASVPGIALTQLGALLDAAALGYNPAQAKPVVVLGHSQGVLAVHMVQAICEAGSIDAAAAKIDEILAIATLIGVAGTRQARQLGLAARHGEATPMLSVKDITRA
;
A
#
# COMPACT_ATOMS: atom_id res chain seq x y z
N MET A 1 -21.29 -13.87 -0.07
CA MET A 1 -20.15 -13.92 -1.02
C MET A 1 -20.08 -15.31 -1.63
N ASN A 2 -19.74 -15.43 -2.91
CA ASN A 2 -19.73 -16.71 -3.61
C ASN A 2 -18.49 -17.51 -3.22
N THR A 3 -18.61 -18.53 -2.38
CA THR A 3 -17.53 -19.41 -1.93
C THR A 3 -16.82 -20.10 -3.10
N PHE A 4 -17.52 -20.31 -4.20
CA PHE A 4 -16.99 -20.93 -5.43
C PHE A 4 -15.72 -20.24 -5.97
N PHE A 5 -15.62 -18.91 -5.91
CA PHE A 5 -14.44 -18.20 -6.38
C PHE A 5 -13.22 -18.44 -5.47
N LEU A 6 -13.43 -18.45 -4.15
CA LEU A 6 -12.38 -18.72 -3.18
C LEU A 6 -11.89 -20.16 -3.20
N ASP A 7 -12.82 -21.13 -3.41
CA ASP A 7 -12.47 -22.53 -3.56
C ASP A 7 -11.55 -22.73 -4.76
N ARG A 8 -11.81 -22.01 -5.86
CA ARG A 8 -10.95 -22.02 -7.05
C ARG A 8 -9.59 -21.39 -6.78
N LEU A 9 -9.52 -20.23 -6.12
CA LEU A 9 -8.25 -19.59 -5.77
C LEU A 9 -7.38 -20.50 -4.87
N ASN A 10 -8.00 -21.27 -3.99
CA ASN A 10 -7.28 -22.20 -3.11
C ASN A 10 -6.84 -23.52 -3.79
N SER A 11 -7.44 -23.87 -4.93
CA SER A 11 -7.24 -25.18 -5.58
C SER A 11 -6.70 -25.12 -7.01
N GLU A 12 -6.88 -24.01 -7.71
CA GLU A 12 -6.47 -23.88 -9.11
C GLU A 12 -5.23 -22.96 -9.26
N PRO A 13 -4.41 -23.19 -10.30
CA PRO A 13 -3.32 -22.26 -10.63
C PRO A 13 -3.86 -20.83 -10.88
N HIS A 14 -3.30 -19.85 -10.21
CA HIS A 14 -3.71 -18.47 -10.34
C HIS A 14 -2.52 -17.51 -10.20
N ALA A 15 -2.74 -16.26 -10.56
CA ALA A 15 -1.78 -15.19 -10.40
C ALA A 15 -2.34 -14.11 -9.44
N LEU A 16 -1.46 -13.51 -8.65
CA LEU A 16 -1.75 -12.30 -7.90
C LEU A 16 -1.11 -11.11 -8.60
N ALA A 17 -1.86 -10.03 -8.79
CA ALA A 17 -1.36 -8.81 -9.40
C ALA A 17 -1.72 -7.60 -8.54
N PHE A 18 -0.70 -6.78 -8.24
CA PHE A 18 -0.83 -5.60 -7.41
C PHE A 18 -0.55 -4.33 -8.21
N ALA A 19 -1.48 -3.39 -8.19
CA ALA A 19 -1.37 -2.12 -8.87
C ALA A 19 -0.43 -1.15 -8.12
N GLY A 20 0.01 -0.11 -8.82
CA GLY A 20 0.85 0.96 -8.25
C GLY A 20 0.10 2.27 -8.03
N GLN A 21 0.78 3.37 -8.32
CA GLN A 21 0.39 4.74 -7.95
C GLN A 21 -0.95 5.26 -8.52
N SER A 22 -1.54 4.60 -9.51
CA SER A 22 -2.86 4.96 -10.04
C SER A 22 -4.03 4.50 -9.14
N THR A 23 -3.75 3.81 -8.06
CA THR A 23 -4.77 3.32 -7.12
C THR A 23 -5.33 4.47 -6.30
N PRO A 24 -6.65 4.69 -6.26
CA PRO A 24 -7.29 5.69 -5.39
C PRO A 24 -7.31 5.19 -3.94
N TRP A 25 -6.13 5.06 -3.35
CA TRP A 25 -5.92 4.41 -2.06
C TRP A 25 -6.75 5.00 -0.90
N PRO A 26 -7.05 6.33 -0.80
CA PRO A 26 -7.87 6.82 0.30
C PRO A 26 -9.31 6.32 0.23
N VAL A 27 -9.85 6.13 -0.98
CA VAL A 27 -11.18 5.56 -1.18
C VAL A 27 -11.16 4.07 -0.82
N ALA A 28 -10.18 3.34 -1.32
CA ALA A 28 -10.05 1.92 -1.00
C ALA A 28 -9.84 1.67 0.49
N LEU A 29 -9.03 2.50 1.16
CA LEU A 29 -8.81 2.42 2.60
C LEU A 29 -10.10 2.69 3.38
N ALA A 30 -10.87 3.72 3.00
CA ALA A 30 -12.16 4.03 3.63
C ALA A 30 -13.18 2.88 3.46
N ASP A 31 -13.23 2.28 2.28
CA ASP A 31 -14.08 1.12 2.02
C ASP A 31 -13.68 -0.10 2.89
N GLN A 32 -12.38 -0.33 3.04
CA GLN A 32 -11.86 -1.39 3.91
C GLN A 32 -12.14 -1.12 5.39
N SER A 33 -11.98 0.12 5.83
CA SER A 33 -12.28 0.55 7.21
C SER A 33 -13.78 0.51 7.55
N ALA A 34 -14.66 0.34 6.59
CA ALA A 34 -16.08 0.07 6.85
C ALA A 34 -16.33 -1.30 7.52
N ASN A 35 -15.37 -2.23 7.43
CA ASN A 35 -15.35 -3.48 8.19
C ASN A 35 -14.55 -3.29 9.48
N PRO A 36 -15.16 -3.30 10.69
CA PRO A 36 -14.47 -2.99 11.95
C PRO A 36 -13.28 -3.90 12.25
N ALA A 37 -13.34 -5.19 11.91
CA ALA A 37 -12.25 -6.11 12.15
C ALA A 37 -11.05 -5.83 11.22
N LEU A 38 -11.32 -5.45 9.98
CA LEU A 38 -10.27 -5.07 9.03
C LEU A 38 -9.67 -3.71 9.38
N ASP A 39 -10.49 -2.77 9.82
CA ASP A 39 -10.06 -1.45 10.30
C ASP A 39 -9.10 -1.58 11.50
N GLU A 40 -9.47 -2.38 12.51
CA GLU A 40 -8.60 -2.65 13.67
C GLU A 40 -7.27 -3.26 13.26
N ALA A 41 -7.27 -4.24 12.35
CA ALA A 41 -6.06 -4.87 11.86
C ALA A 41 -5.16 -3.88 11.09
N LEU A 42 -5.74 -3.06 10.21
CA LEU A 42 -5.01 -2.04 9.46
C LEU A 42 -4.39 -0.98 10.37
N HIS A 43 -5.13 -0.51 11.39
CA HIS A 43 -4.61 0.42 12.39
C HIS A 43 -3.47 -0.21 13.21
N THR A 44 -3.58 -1.49 13.55
CA THR A 44 -2.53 -2.23 14.27
C THR A 44 -1.23 -2.28 13.47
N HIS A 45 -1.28 -2.68 12.20
CA HIS A 45 -0.12 -2.72 11.33
C HIS A 45 0.47 -1.32 11.07
N ALA A 46 -0.39 -0.33 10.83
CA ALA A 46 0.06 1.05 10.64
C ALA A 46 0.77 1.60 11.89
N ALA A 47 0.24 1.34 13.09
CA ALA A 47 0.84 1.76 14.35
C ALA A 47 2.19 1.06 14.61
N ALA A 48 2.29 -0.24 14.33
CA ALA A 48 3.54 -0.98 14.45
C ALA A 48 4.60 -0.46 13.48
N ALA A 49 4.26 -0.23 12.22
CA ALA A 49 5.15 0.40 11.24
C ALA A 49 5.59 1.80 11.68
N GLN A 50 4.68 2.61 12.22
CA GLN A 50 4.99 3.93 12.78
C GLN A 50 5.98 3.83 13.96
N ALA A 51 5.82 2.84 14.84
CA ALA A 51 6.73 2.64 15.97
C ALA A 51 8.17 2.34 15.51
N LEU A 52 8.34 1.59 14.42
CA LEU A 52 9.65 1.34 13.81
C LEU A 52 10.31 2.62 13.28
N LEU A 53 9.51 3.62 12.92
CA LEU A 53 9.99 4.91 12.41
C LEU A 53 10.27 5.94 13.51
N TYR A 54 10.00 5.63 14.78
CA TYR A 54 10.18 6.56 15.90
C TYR A 54 11.57 7.23 15.93
N PRO A 55 12.68 6.52 15.68
CA PRO A 55 14.01 7.13 15.67
C PRO A 55 14.20 8.25 14.64
N VAL A 56 13.40 8.27 13.58
CA VAL A 56 13.46 9.28 12.49
C VAL A 56 12.20 10.15 12.41
N SER A 57 11.33 10.08 13.41
CA SER A 57 10.03 10.76 13.40
C SER A 57 10.11 12.27 13.25
N ALA A 58 11.10 12.92 13.89
CA ALA A 58 11.34 14.35 13.77
C ALA A 58 11.74 14.76 12.34
N GLU A 59 12.57 13.97 11.68
CA GLU A 59 12.95 14.18 10.28
C GLU A 59 11.76 13.97 9.35
N LEU A 60 10.92 12.96 9.62
CA LEU A 60 9.71 12.70 8.86
C LEU A 60 8.76 13.89 8.93
N LEU A 61 8.50 14.40 10.14
CA LEU A 61 7.66 15.58 10.34
C LEU A 61 8.23 16.81 9.65
N ALA A 62 9.52 17.06 9.77
CA ALA A 62 10.19 18.19 9.10
C ALA A 62 10.11 18.09 7.57
N THR A 63 10.17 16.87 7.03
CA THR A 63 10.11 16.62 5.58
C THR A 63 8.69 16.74 5.04
N THR A 64 7.71 16.20 5.74
CA THR A 64 6.30 16.14 5.27
C THR A 64 5.49 17.37 5.68
N GLY A 65 5.94 18.10 6.71
CA GLY A 65 5.22 19.24 7.30
C GLY A 65 4.02 18.85 8.18
N ARG A 66 3.78 17.54 8.35
CA ARG A 66 2.72 17.00 9.20
C ARG A 66 3.04 15.54 9.60
N PRO A 67 2.43 15.00 10.66
CA PRO A 67 2.52 13.57 10.96
C PRO A 67 2.02 12.75 9.76
N VAL A 68 2.61 11.58 9.57
CA VAL A 68 2.12 10.60 8.58
C VAL A 68 0.91 9.91 9.20
N ASP A 69 -0.27 10.41 8.86
CA ASP A 69 -1.55 9.82 9.25
C ASP A 69 -2.26 9.36 7.97
N LEU A 70 -2.31 8.05 7.74
CA LEU A 70 -2.88 7.47 6.54
C LEU A 70 -4.42 7.42 6.58
N PHE A 71 -5.01 7.48 7.77
CA PHE A 71 -6.46 7.43 7.96
C PHE A 71 -7.10 8.84 7.97
N GLY A 72 -6.29 9.88 8.08
CA GLY A 72 -6.73 11.28 8.08
C GLY A 72 -7.00 11.87 6.68
N PHE A 73 -6.95 11.09 5.61
CA PHE A 73 -7.26 11.57 4.26
C PHE A 73 -8.74 11.41 3.92
N GLU A 74 -9.35 12.51 3.48
CA GLU A 74 -10.73 12.48 3.01
C GLU A 74 -10.84 11.58 1.76
N PRO A 75 -11.78 10.61 1.73
CA PRO A 75 -11.93 9.68 0.60
C PRO A 75 -12.67 10.35 -0.57
N ASN A 76 -12.21 11.52 -0.99
CA ASN A 76 -12.79 12.26 -2.10
C ASN A 76 -11.84 12.26 -3.30
N PRO A 77 -12.18 11.56 -4.40
CA PRO A 77 -11.34 11.50 -5.60
C PRO A 77 -10.96 12.87 -6.17
N ALA A 78 -11.81 13.89 -5.98
CA ALA A 78 -11.56 15.25 -6.46
C ALA A 78 -10.54 16.02 -5.59
N ARG A 79 -10.18 15.52 -4.41
CA ARG A 79 -9.28 16.17 -3.44
C ARG A 79 -8.01 15.38 -3.15
N LEU A 80 -7.61 14.49 -4.05
CA LEU A 80 -6.44 13.61 -3.87
C LEU A 80 -5.08 14.32 -3.92
N GLY A 81 -5.03 15.64 -4.14
CA GLY A 81 -3.76 16.35 -4.31
C GLY A 81 -2.75 16.14 -3.18
N ALA A 82 -3.20 16.19 -1.90
CA ALA A 82 -2.33 15.93 -0.76
C ALA A 82 -2.03 14.43 -0.57
N ALA A 83 -2.98 13.56 -0.91
CA ALA A 83 -2.82 12.11 -0.87
C ALA A 83 -1.93 11.57 -2.00
N ALA A 84 -1.76 12.35 -3.08
CA ALA A 84 -0.86 12.02 -4.19
C ALA A 84 0.63 12.23 -3.83
N ALA A 85 0.95 13.01 -2.80
CA ALA A 85 2.32 13.15 -2.35
C ALA A 85 2.92 11.77 -2.00
N ALA A 86 4.16 11.52 -2.43
CA ALA A 86 4.80 10.23 -2.25
C ALA A 86 4.84 9.78 -0.77
N SER A 87 5.01 10.73 0.17
CA SER A 87 4.99 10.47 1.61
C SER A 87 3.67 9.90 2.14
N ALA A 88 2.57 10.08 1.42
CA ALA A 88 1.28 9.51 1.75
C ALA A 88 0.90 8.37 0.81
N SER A 89 1.13 8.54 -0.51
CA SER A 89 0.68 7.57 -1.52
C SER A 89 1.42 6.24 -1.45
N VAL A 90 2.74 6.25 -1.18
CA VAL A 90 3.50 4.99 -1.14
C VAL A 90 3.04 4.10 0.03
N PRO A 91 3.03 4.57 1.29
CA PRO A 91 2.54 3.75 2.39
C PRO A 91 1.02 3.52 2.33
N GLY A 92 0.23 4.48 1.84
CA GLY A 92 -1.22 4.33 1.70
C GLY A 92 -1.61 3.22 0.71
N ILE A 93 -0.95 3.16 -0.44
CA ILE A 93 -1.14 2.07 -1.40
C ILE A 93 -0.71 0.72 -0.81
N ALA A 94 0.44 0.66 -0.14
CA ALA A 94 0.90 -0.56 0.51
C ALA A 94 -0.09 -1.03 1.59
N LEU A 95 -0.64 -0.11 2.38
CA LEU A 95 -1.63 -0.43 3.42
C LEU A 95 -2.95 -0.95 2.82
N THR A 96 -3.45 -0.36 1.73
CA THR A 96 -4.66 -0.87 1.06
C THR A 96 -4.44 -2.23 0.41
N GLN A 97 -3.24 -2.51 -0.06
CA GLN A 97 -2.89 -3.84 -0.59
C GLN A 97 -2.80 -4.89 0.52
N LEU A 98 -2.28 -4.50 1.70
CA LEU A 98 -2.37 -5.33 2.89
C LEU A 98 -3.83 -5.58 3.28
N GLY A 99 -4.67 -4.55 3.26
CA GLY A 99 -6.11 -4.68 3.52
C GLY A 99 -6.79 -5.69 2.61
N ALA A 100 -6.45 -5.70 1.33
CA ALA A 100 -6.95 -6.71 0.39
C ALA A 100 -6.48 -8.14 0.73
N LEU A 101 -5.23 -8.29 1.20
CA LEU A 101 -4.71 -9.59 1.65
C LEU A 101 -5.38 -10.06 2.95
N LEU A 102 -5.61 -9.14 3.91
CA LEU A 102 -6.32 -9.43 5.16
C LEU A 102 -7.78 -9.81 4.90
N ASP A 103 -8.48 -9.07 4.02
CA ASP A 103 -9.87 -9.39 3.65
C ASP A 103 -9.96 -10.76 2.96
N ALA A 104 -9.04 -11.04 2.05
CA ALA A 104 -8.94 -12.35 1.42
C ALA A 104 -8.66 -13.48 2.44
N ALA A 105 -7.79 -13.21 3.43
CA ALA A 105 -7.50 -14.16 4.50
C ALA A 105 -8.70 -14.42 5.40
N ALA A 106 -9.48 -13.37 5.74
CA ALA A 106 -10.73 -13.51 6.49
C ALA A 106 -11.77 -14.36 5.76
N LEU A 107 -11.68 -14.40 4.42
CA LEU A 107 -12.53 -15.25 3.57
C LEU A 107 -11.95 -16.66 3.36
N GLY A 108 -10.80 -16.99 3.97
CA GLY A 108 -10.18 -18.30 3.91
C GLY A 108 -9.12 -18.47 2.81
N TYR A 109 -8.67 -17.39 2.16
CA TYR A 109 -7.54 -17.45 1.23
C TYR A 109 -6.22 -17.30 1.97
N ASN A 110 -5.31 -18.24 1.77
CA ASN A 110 -3.94 -18.16 2.28
C ASN A 110 -2.94 -18.41 1.14
N PRO A 111 -2.15 -17.40 0.71
CA PRO A 111 -1.21 -17.57 -0.39
C PRO A 111 -0.12 -18.61 -0.11
N ALA A 112 0.22 -18.86 1.16
CA ALA A 112 1.17 -19.92 1.53
C ALA A 112 0.64 -21.32 1.24
N GLN A 113 -0.67 -21.54 1.29
CA GLN A 113 -1.33 -22.80 1.00
C GLN A 113 -1.77 -22.88 -0.46
N ALA A 114 -2.36 -21.82 -0.97
CA ALA A 114 -2.88 -21.73 -2.34
C ALA A 114 -1.77 -21.70 -3.40
N LYS A 115 -0.56 -21.26 -3.03
CA LYS A 115 0.66 -21.25 -3.87
C LYS A 115 0.41 -20.63 -5.25
N PRO A 116 0.16 -19.32 -5.34
CA PRO A 116 0.00 -18.65 -6.62
C PRO A 116 1.20 -18.93 -7.51
N VAL A 117 0.98 -19.25 -8.79
CA VAL A 117 2.04 -19.58 -9.75
C VAL A 117 2.89 -18.38 -10.11
N VAL A 118 2.34 -17.18 -9.96
CA VAL A 118 3.05 -15.93 -10.15
C VAL A 118 2.45 -14.83 -9.27
N VAL A 119 3.32 -13.98 -8.72
CA VAL A 119 2.94 -12.77 -8.00
C VAL A 119 3.60 -11.58 -8.70
N LEU A 120 2.81 -10.63 -9.15
CA LEU A 120 3.25 -9.48 -9.92
C LEU A 120 2.95 -8.19 -9.18
N GLY A 121 3.88 -7.25 -9.20
CA GLY A 121 3.71 -5.91 -8.66
C GLY A 121 4.13 -4.87 -9.68
N HIS A 122 3.25 -3.92 -10.02
CA HIS A 122 3.60 -2.77 -10.82
C HIS A 122 3.99 -1.60 -9.92
N SER A 123 5.18 -1.01 -10.14
CA SER A 123 5.65 0.15 -9.37
C SER A 123 5.61 -0.14 -7.84
N GLN A 124 4.83 0.60 -7.07
CA GLN A 124 4.65 0.40 -5.62
C GLN A 124 3.99 -0.94 -5.27
N GLY A 125 3.30 -1.58 -6.22
CA GLY A 125 2.75 -2.93 -6.04
C GLY A 125 3.80 -3.99 -5.72
N VAL A 126 5.09 -3.71 -5.96
CA VAL A 126 6.20 -4.60 -5.57
C VAL A 126 6.26 -4.79 -4.04
N LEU A 127 5.79 -3.82 -3.25
CA LEU A 127 5.74 -3.96 -1.79
C LEU A 127 4.77 -5.06 -1.36
N ALA A 128 3.60 -5.17 -2.03
CA ALA A 128 2.67 -6.26 -1.78
C ALA A 128 3.23 -7.63 -2.23
N VAL A 129 4.05 -7.68 -3.28
CA VAL A 129 4.77 -8.92 -3.65
C VAL A 129 5.64 -9.39 -2.50
N HIS A 130 6.38 -8.48 -1.84
CA HIS A 130 7.18 -8.82 -0.66
C HIS A 130 6.32 -9.23 0.54
N MET A 131 5.13 -8.63 0.73
CA MET A 131 4.19 -9.08 1.77
C MET A 131 3.73 -10.52 1.49
N VAL A 132 3.33 -10.83 0.26
CA VAL A 132 2.95 -12.21 -0.13
C VAL A 132 4.11 -13.18 0.07
N GLN A 133 5.33 -12.79 -0.31
CA GLN A 133 6.52 -13.61 -0.07
C GLN A 133 6.70 -13.89 1.43
N ALA A 134 6.62 -12.86 2.29
CA ALA A 134 6.72 -13.02 3.74
C ALA A 134 5.64 -13.95 4.30
N ILE A 135 4.40 -13.85 3.79
CA ILE A 135 3.30 -14.75 4.18
C ILE A 135 3.60 -16.19 3.75
N CYS A 136 4.11 -16.40 2.53
CA CYS A 136 4.48 -17.72 2.05
C CYS A 136 5.61 -18.36 2.86
N GLU A 137 6.61 -17.57 3.26
CA GLU A 137 7.73 -18.02 4.07
C GLU A 137 7.32 -18.32 5.52
N ALA A 138 6.42 -17.51 6.09
CA ALA A 138 5.95 -17.68 7.47
C ALA A 138 4.78 -18.69 7.62
N GLY A 139 4.08 -19.00 6.52
CA GLY A 139 2.95 -19.92 6.50
C GLY A 139 1.57 -19.28 6.72
N SER A 140 1.51 -18.07 7.26
CA SER A 140 0.26 -17.29 7.44
C SER A 140 0.56 -15.79 7.53
N ILE A 141 -0.51 -14.98 7.34
CA ILE A 141 -0.41 -13.52 7.46
C ILE A 141 -0.04 -13.10 8.90
N ASP A 142 -0.62 -13.76 9.91
CA ASP A 142 -0.33 -13.47 11.32
C ASP A 142 1.13 -13.78 11.67
N ALA A 143 1.65 -14.89 11.18
CA ALA A 143 3.06 -15.25 11.40
C ALA A 143 4.03 -14.32 10.67
N ALA A 144 3.58 -13.67 9.58
CA ALA A 144 4.35 -12.70 8.82
C ALA A 144 4.22 -11.26 9.34
N ALA A 145 3.39 -10.99 10.38
CA ALA A 145 2.99 -9.66 10.81
C ALA A 145 4.19 -8.69 10.99
N ALA A 146 5.20 -9.10 11.74
CA ALA A 146 6.38 -8.26 11.98
C ALA A 146 7.12 -7.88 10.69
N LYS A 147 7.17 -8.80 9.71
CA LYS A 147 7.80 -8.53 8.42
C LYS A 147 6.95 -7.61 7.53
N ILE A 148 5.64 -7.74 7.62
CA ILE A 148 4.69 -6.84 6.96
C ILE A 148 4.84 -5.42 7.52
N ASP A 149 4.96 -5.27 8.84
CA ASP A 149 5.18 -3.98 9.51
C ASP A 149 6.50 -3.31 9.05
N GLU A 150 7.58 -4.10 8.92
CA GLU A 150 8.84 -3.62 8.33
C GLU A 150 8.65 -3.13 6.89
N ILE A 151 7.89 -3.85 6.06
CA ILE A 151 7.62 -3.46 4.68
C ILE A 151 6.81 -2.14 4.63
N LEU A 152 5.83 -1.96 5.50
CA LEU A 152 5.08 -0.71 5.63
C LEU A 152 5.96 0.45 6.11
N ALA A 153 6.88 0.21 7.05
CA ALA A 153 7.86 1.19 7.48
C ALA A 153 8.79 1.60 6.33
N ILE A 154 9.29 0.63 5.55
CA ILE A 154 10.09 0.87 4.34
C ILE A 154 9.29 1.67 3.31
N ALA A 155 8.02 1.33 3.08
CA ALA A 155 7.12 2.07 2.20
C ALA A 155 7.04 3.56 2.61
N THR A 156 6.91 3.82 3.90
CA THR A 156 6.86 5.18 4.45
C THR A 156 8.19 5.92 4.22
N LEU A 157 9.33 5.27 4.47
CA LEU A 157 10.65 5.87 4.23
C LEU A 157 10.87 6.19 2.74
N ILE A 158 10.48 5.29 1.84
CA ILE A 158 10.55 5.52 0.39
C ILE A 158 9.70 6.74 0.01
N GLY A 159 8.47 6.83 0.53
CA GLY A 159 7.57 7.94 0.27
C GLY A 159 8.13 9.28 0.76
N VAL A 160 8.70 9.29 1.96
CA VAL A 160 9.33 10.49 2.56
C VAL A 160 10.56 10.91 1.75
N ALA A 161 11.42 9.97 1.38
CA ALA A 161 12.61 10.25 0.56
C ALA A 161 12.21 10.85 -0.80
N GLY A 162 11.18 10.29 -1.45
CA GLY A 162 10.63 10.82 -2.69
C GLY A 162 10.09 12.25 -2.54
N THR A 163 9.33 12.53 -1.48
CA THR A 163 8.81 13.87 -1.18
C THR A 163 9.94 14.86 -0.91
N ARG A 164 10.96 14.47 -0.15
CA ARG A 164 12.15 15.29 0.12
C ARG A 164 12.86 15.64 -1.18
N GLN A 165 13.11 14.65 -2.03
CA GLN A 165 13.80 14.85 -3.30
C GLN A 165 12.99 15.76 -4.23
N ALA A 166 11.67 15.58 -4.33
CA ALA A 166 10.81 16.44 -5.12
C ALA A 166 10.86 17.89 -4.65
N ARG A 167 10.88 18.15 -3.34
CA ARG A 167 11.02 19.49 -2.78
C ARG A 167 12.39 20.10 -3.08
N GLN A 168 13.47 19.36 -2.94
CA GLN A 168 14.83 19.83 -3.23
C GLN A 168 15.00 20.24 -4.70
N LEU A 169 14.33 19.54 -5.60
CA LEU A 169 14.36 19.82 -7.04
C LEU A 169 13.33 20.89 -7.48
N GLY A 170 12.56 21.45 -6.53
CA GLY A 170 11.48 22.39 -6.87
C GLY A 170 10.30 21.74 -7.59
N LEU A 171 10.21 20.40 -7.59
CA LEU A 171 9.16 19.63 -8.25
C LEU A 171 7.97 19.35 -7.33
N ALA A 172 7.99 19.83 -6.09
CA ALA A 172 6.89 19.65 -5.16
C ALA A 172 5.64 20.31 -5.74
N ALA A 173 4.61 19.50 -5.98
CA ALA A 173 3.33 20.01 -6.40
C ALA A 173 2.83 21.06 -5.42
N ARG A 174 2.58 22.27 -5.89
CA ARG A 174 1.80 23.25 -5.16
C ARG A 174 0.38 22.71 -5.09
N HIS A 175 -0.37 23.05 -4.04
CA HIS A 175 -1.73 22.56 -3.85
C HIS A 175 -2.53 22.56 -5.16
N GLY A 176 -2.92 21.37 -5.65
CA GLY A 176 -3.74 21.21 -6.84
C GLY A 176 -3.02 21.14 -8.18
N GLU A 177 -1.70 21.25 -8.22
CA GLU A 177 -0.95 21.10 -9.48
C GLU A 177 -0.64 19.62 -9.80
N ALA A 178 -0.54 19.32 -11.10
CA ALA A 178 -0.20 17.99 -11.59
C ALA A 178 1.17 17.54 -11.04
N THR A 179 1.30 16.26 -10.72
CA THR A 179 2.59 15.67 -10.35
C THR A 179 3.56 15.75 -11.53
N PRO A 180 4.89 15.85 -11.31
CA PRO A 180 5.86 15.91 -12.40
C PRO A 180 6.01 14.58 -13.16
N MET A 181 5.09 13.66 -12.97
CA MET A 181 5.10 12.36 -13.62
C MET A 181 4.30 12.40 -14.91
N LEU A 182 4.98 12.21 -16.04
CA LEU A 182 4.38 12.10 -17.36
C LEU A 182 4.21 10.63 -17.74
N SER A 183 2.97 10.20 -17.97
CA SER A 183 2.71 8.90 -18.57
C SER A 183 2.55 9.09 -20.09
N VAL A 184 3.47 8.51 -20.85
CA VAL A 184 3.42 8.53 -22.31
C VAL A 184 2.87 7.18 -22.78
N LYS A 185 1.72 7.22 -23.49
CA LYS A 185 1.09 6.04 -24.09
C LYS A 185 1.11 6.19 -25.61
N ASP A 186 1.03 5.05 -26.29
CA ASP A 186 0.85 4.99 -27.77
C ASP A 186 1.95 5.72 -28.56
N ILE A 187 3.22 5.52 -28.18
CA ILE A 187 4.33 5.94 -29.02
C ILE A 187 4.34 5.03 -30.25
N THR A 188 3.67 5.46 -31.31
CA THR A 188 3.86 4.87 -32.63
C THR A 188 5.24 5.30 -33.13
N ARG A 189 6.08 4.32 -33.47
CA ARG A 189 7.33 4.63 -34.18
C ARG A 189 6.96 5.24 -35.53
N ALA A 190 7.33 6.49 -35.74
CA ALA A 190 7.30 7.12 -37.06
C ALA A 190 8.37 6.50 -37.97
#